data_bab65a86c96c2725d45ba67014e8ce57
#
_entry.id   bab65a86c96c2725d45ba67014e8ce57
#
_cell.length_a   1.000
_cell.length_b   1.000
_cell.length_c   1.000
_cell.angle_alpha   90.00
_cell.angle_beta   90.00
_cell.angle_gamma   90.00
#
_symmetry.space_group_name_H-M   'P 1'
#
loop_
_entity.id
_entity.type
_entity.pdbx_description
1 polymer ?
#
loop_
_entity_poly.entity_id
_entity_poly.type
_entity_poly.pdbx_seq_one_letter_code
_entity_poly.pdbx_strand_id
1 'polypeptide(L)'
;NETNAEINRRGQANEEFNNMGTTCSTLALLPYGAVIAHVGDSRVYRIRNSKLEQLTFDHSLVWEMKAAGTIPGGAEGEALIPKNVITRSLGPYPDVNVDLEGPFPILPGDKFLLCSDGLTGEVEDDEIASLVSYLTPDRAARVLVDLANLRGGPDNITILIAHAVGDKLATTGEYDKPLTVGGVNSSRNPGVVAYSCLGATLLGGIICSLMGSWWIAIPLLIVAAVLIGFVAMKLTGAGSGEKVVGDKAKFGRGPYTRTDAVSGSKLMVRLESIGEQLRAAAREGELPVDLAGFDKSFSKAKQAAAAGDDSNAVNHFCAGLSNYMDQLRG
;
A
#
# COMPACT_ATOMS: atom_id res chain seq x y z
N ASN A 1 -9.16 -9.26 -6.17
CA ASN A 1 -10.56 -9.46 -6.66
C ASN A 1 -11.37 -10.34 -5.70
N GLU A 2 -10.84 -11.44 -5.13
CA GLU A 2 -11.57 -12.29 -4.19
C GLU A 2 -12.03 -11.52 -2.94
N THR A 3 -11.14 -10.71 -2.35
CA THR A 3 -11.48 -9.86 -1.20
C THR A 3 -12.59 -8.86 -1.54
N ASN A 4 -12.55 -8.24 -2.72
CA ASN A 4 -13.60 -7.34 -3.19
C ASN A 4 -14.95 -8.05 -3.30
N ALA A 5 -14.95 -9.22 -3.93
CA ALA A 5 -16.18 -10.02 -4.08
C ALA A 5 -16.77 -10.43 -2.72
N GLU A 6 -15.93 -10.77 -1.73
CA GLU A 6 -16.39 -11.13 -0.39
C GLU A 6 -16.95 -9.92 0.38
N ILE A 7 -16.31 -8.73 0.30
CA ILE A 7 -16.82 -7.51 0.90
C ILE A 7 -18.18 -7.14 0.27
N ASN A 8 -18.25 -7.16 -1.07
CA ASN A 8 -19.49 -6.87 -1.81
C ASN A 8 -20.62 -7.83 -1.41
N ARG A 9 -20.33 -9.14 -1.38
CA ARG A 9 -21.30 -10.16 -0.97
C ARG A 9 -21.84 -9.92 0.45
N ARG A 10 -20.98 -9.53 1.40
CA ARG A 10 -21.41 -9.21 2.78
C ARG A 10 -22.24 -7.95 2.83
N GLY A 11 -21.86 -6.91 2.08
CA GLY A 11 -22.62 -5.67 2.00
C GLY A 11 -24.03 -5.88 1.41
N GLN A 12 -24.16 -6.79 0.43
CA GLN A 12 -25.47 -7.13 -0.13
C GLN A 12 -26.33 -8.02 0.77
N ALA A 13 -25.71 -8.81 1.63
CA ALA A 13 -26.40 -9.74 2.52
C ALA A 13 -26.98 -9.07 3.77
N ASN A 14 -26.57 -7.86 4.13
CA ASN A 14 -27.03 -7.12 5.31
C ASN A 14 -27.17 -5.64 4.99
N GLU A 15 -28.36 -5.08 5.20
CA GLU A 15 -28.67 -3.66 4.95
C GLU A 15 -27.77 -2.70 5.77
N GLU A 16 -27.37 -3.08 6.98
CA GLU A 16 -26.47 -2.29 7.82
C GLU A 16 -25.09 -2.11 7.20
N PHE A 17 -24.67 -3.05 6.34
CA PHE A 17 -23.38 -3.01 5.66
C PHE A 17 -23.50 -2.63 4.19
N ASN A 18 -24.67 -2.12 3.78
CA ASN A 18 -24.89 -1.69 2.40
C ASN A 18 -23.84 -0.64 1.99
N ASN A 19 -23.25 -0.82 0.81
CA ASN A 19 -22.16 0.02 0.29
C ASN A 19 -20.90 0.10 1.16
N MET A 20 -20.69 -0.84 2.08
CA MET A 20 -19.44 -0.86 2.82
C MET A 20 -18.26 -1.01 1.87
N GLY A 21 -17.20 -0.28 2.15
CA GLY A 21 -15.99 -0.29 1.35
C GLY A 21 -14.75 0.04 2.15
N THR A 22 -13.60 -0.25 1.56
CA THR A 22 -12.30 0.09 2.15
C THR A 22 -11.27 0.36 1.06
N THR A 23 -10.25 1.13 1.40
CA THR A 23 -9.04 1.27 0.59
C THR A 23 -8.12 0.06 0.79
N CYS A 24 -7.21 -0.15 -0.14
CA CYS A 24 -6.16 -1.15 0.01
C CYS A 24 -4.91 -0.70 -0.74
N SER A 25 -3.82 -0.49 -0.01
CA SER A 25 -2.50 -0.20 -0.57
C SER A 25 -1.50 -1.23 -0.08
N THR A 26 -0.87 -1.94 -1.00
CA THR A 26 0.05 -3.04 -0.70
C THR A 26 1.40 -2.77 -1.35
N LEU A 27 2.48 -2.93 -0.59
CA LEU A 27 3.85 -2.86 -1.08
C LEU A 27 4.48 -4.26 -0.99
N ALA A 28 4.92 -4.79 -2.13
CA ALA A 28 5.69 -6.02 -2.21
C ALA A 28 7.14 -5.70 -2.61
N LEU A 29 8.08 -6.03 -1.74
CA LEU A 29 9.51 -5.92 -2.03
C LEU A 29 9.99 -7.24 -2.63
N LEU A 30 10.28 -7.23 -3.91
CA LEU A 30 10.61 -8.41 -4.70
C LEU A 30 12.08 -8.34 -5.17
N PRO A 31 12.68 -9.47 -5.58
CA PRO A 31 14.08 -9.50 -6.03
C PRO A 31 14.39 -8.57 -7.22
N TYR A 32 13.39 -8.13 -7.94
CA TYR A 32 13.52 -7.26 -9.11
C TYR A 32 13.02 -5.82 -8.87
N GLY A 33 12.43 -5.54 -7.71
CA GLY A 33 11.98 -4.19 -7.35
C GLY A 33 10.77 -4.18 -6.45
N ALA A 34 10.35 -2.97 -6.09
CA ALA A 34 9.13 -2.73 -5.34
C ALA A 34 7.92 -2.69 -6.28
N VAL A 35 6.92 -3.53 -6.01
CA VAL A 35 5.64 -3.56 -6.74
C VAL A 35 4.53 -3.16 -5.79
N ILE A 36 3.62 -2.34 -6.28
CA ILE A 36 2.49 -1.83 -5.50
C ILE A 36 1.19 -2.28 -6.16
N ALA A 37 0.25 -2.74 -5.34
CA ALA A 37 -1.15 -2.93 -5.71
C ALA A 37 -2.00 -1.95 -4.89
N HIS A 38 -2.86 -1.18 -5.58
CA HIS A 38 -3.53 -0.04 -4.97
C HIS A 38 -4.99 0.12 -5.43
N VAL A 39 -5.86 0.40 -4.45
CA VAL A 39 -7.24 0.86 -4.64
C VAL A 39 -7.58 1.84 -3.51
N GLY A 40 -8.03 3.04 -3.83
CA GLY A 40 -8.45 4.06 -2.87
C GLY A 40 -7.57 5.31 -2.92
N ASP A 41 -7.51 6.04 -1.82
CA ASP A 41 -6.77 7.29 -1.63
C ASP A 41 -5.72 7.22 -0.52
N SER A 42 -5.55 6.07 0.10
CA SER A 42 -4.37 5.78 0.92
C SER A 42 -3.13 5.77 0.05
N ARG A 43 -2.02 6.29 0.51
CA ARG A 43 -0.85 6.51 -0.34
C ARG A 43 0.33 5.61 -0.03
N VAL A 44 1.13 5.34 -1.05
CA VAL A 44 2.47 4.75 -0.93
C VAL A 44 3.49 5.72 -1.50
N TYR A 45 4.45 6.08 -0.66
CA TYR A 45 5.56 6.96 -1.02
C TYR A 45 6.88 6.22 -0.97
N ARG A 46 7.85 6.70 -1.74
CA ARG A 46 9.27 6.38 -1.56
C ARG A 46 10.03 7.65 -1.21
N ILE A 47 10.85 7.59 -0.18
CA ILE A 47 11.77 8.65 0.20
C ILE A 47 13.20 8.21 -0.12
N ARG A 48 13.87 8.96 -0.98
CA ARG A 48 15.25 8.73 -1.43
C ARG A 48 15.97 10.07 -1.58
N ASN A 49 17.15 10.21 -0.96
CA ASN A 49 17.97 11.43 -1.05
C ASN A 49 17.16 12.71 -0.74
N SER A 50 16.39 12.67 0.35
CA SER A 50 15.51 13.78 0.78
C SER A 50 14.45 14.18 -0.24
N LYS A 51 14.09 13.28 -1.15
CA LYS A 51 12.99 13.41 -2.11
C LYS A 51 11.90 12.43 -1.77
N LEU A 52 10.68 12.92 -1.65
CA LEU A 52 9.46 12.13 -1.53
C LEU A 52 8.85 11.94 -2.93
N GLU A 53 8.57 10.71 -3.30
CA GLU A 53 7.90 10.35 -4.54
C GLU A 53 6.62 9.59 -4.19
N GLN A 54 5.47 10.12 -4.58
CA GLN A 54 4.20 9.39 -4.46
C GLN A 54 4.11 8.35 -5.57
N LEU A 55 4.02 7.08 -5.19
CA LEU A 55 4.02 5.95 -6.10
C LEU A 55 2.63 5.47 -6.48
N THR A 56 1.58 5.89 -5.76
CA THR A 56 0.17 5.58 -6.01
C THR A 56 -0.56 6.78 -6.60
N PHE A 57 -1.58 6.52 -7.42
CA PHE A 57 -2.54 7.52 -7.90
C PHE A 57 -3.76 7.49 -6.99
N ASP A 58 -4.13 8.62 -6.40
CA ASP A 58 -5.30 8.66 -5.51
C ASP A 58 -6.59 8.50 -6.33
N HIS A 59 -7.40 7.53 -5.98
CA HIS A 59 -8.75 7.37 -6.53
C HIS A 59 -9.71 8.29 -5.78
N SER A 60 -9.49 9.59 -5.94
CA SER A 60 -10.32 10.65 -5.39
C SER A 60 -10.78 11.61 -6.48
N LEU A 61 -11.94 12.24 -6.26
CA LEU A 61 -12.53 13.17 -7.23
C LEU A 61 -11.54 14.28 -7.62
N VAL A 62 -10.84 14.85 -6.64
CA VAL A 62 -9.85 15.92 -6.86
C VAL A 62 -8.72 15.45 -7.78
N TRP A 63 -8.16 14.26 -7.53
CA TRP A 63 -7.07 13.72 -8.30
C TRP A 63 -7.47 13.35 -9.73
N GLU A 64 -8.65 12.77 -9.92
CA GLU A 64 -9.16 12.46 -11.24
C GLU A 64 -9.44 13.73 -12.06
N MET A 65 -10.02 14.76 -11.43
CA MET A 65 -10.24 16.05 -12.09
C MET A 65 -8.92 16.76 -12.43
N LYS A 66 -7.91 16.68 -11.54
CA LYS A 66 -6.55 17.17 -11.84
C LYS A 66 -5.95 16.45 -13.06
N ALA A 67 -5.99 15.14 -13.06
CA ALA A 67 -5.44 14.33 -14.15
C ALA A 67 -6.15 14.56 -15.49
N ALA A 68 -7.46 14.84 -15.44
CA ALA A 68 -8.25 15.19 -16.63
C ALA A 68 -8.09 16.66 -17.08
N GLY A 69 -7.44 17.51 -16.27
CA GLY A 69 -7.34 18.95 -16.55
C GLY A 69 -8.68 19.69 -16.49
N THR A 70 -9.64 19.19 -15.72
CA THR A 70 -11.02 19.69 -15.66
C THR A 70 -11.32 20.56 -14.44
N ILE A 71 -10.32 20.89 -13.61
CA ILE A 71 -10.51 21.77 -12.46
C ILE A 71 -10.74 23.21 -12.94
N PRO A 72 -11.93 23.80 -12.70
CA PRO A 72 -12.20 25.17 -13.08
C PRO A 72 -11.45 26.13 -12.14
N GLY A 73 -10.82 27.18 -12.68
CA GLY A 73 -10.24 28.25 -11.84
C GLY A 73 -8.91 27.90 -11.14
N GLY A 74 -8.23 26.81 -11.52
CA GLY A 74 -6.94 26.45 -10.95
C GLY A 74 -7.00 26.12 -9.45
N ALA A 75 -6.06 26.66 -8.65
CA ALA A 75 -5.97 26.37 -7.21
C ALA A 75 -7.21 26.81 -6.40
N GLU A 76 -7.85 27.90 -6.80
CA GLU A 76 -9.08 28.36 -6.14
C GLU A 76 -10.25 27.41 -6.38
N GLY A 77 -10.37 26.90 -7.61
CA GLY A 77 -11.39 25.90 -7.94
C GLY A 77 -11.14 24.55 -7.29
N GLU A 78 -9.88 24.16 -7.09
CA GLU A 78 -9.52 22.94 -6.37
C GLU A 78 -10.02 22.98 -4.90
N ALA A 79 -9.92 24.13 -4.25
CA ALA A 79 -10.36 24.30 -2.87
C ALA A 79 -11.88 24.11 -2.67
N LEU A 80 -12.67 24.22 -3.74
CA LEU A 80 -14.12 24.02 -3.72
C LEU A 80 -14.55 22.57 -3.93
N ILE A 81 -13.62 21.68 -4.34
CA ILE A 81 -13.91 20.27 -4.58
C ILE A 81 -13.84 19.53 -3.25
N PRO A 82 -14.84 18.70 -2.89
CA PRO A 82 -14.75 17.86 -1.71
C PRO A 82 -13.55 16.92 -1.77
N LYS A 83 -12.65 17.00 -0.79
CA LYS A 83 -11.40 16.22 -0.77
C LYS A 83 -11.60 14.76 -0.40
N ASN A 84 -12.65 14.44 0.35
CA ASN A 84 -12.97 13.12 0.89
C ASN A 84 -13.90 12.27 0.01
N VAL A 85 -14.04 12.60 -1.28
CA VAL A 85 -14.83 11.81 -2.21
C VAL A 85 -13.94 10.79 -2.92
N ILE A 86 -14.03 9.54 -2.47
CA ILE A 86 -13.33 8.40 -3.07
C ILE A 86 -14.11 7.91 -4.29
N THR A 87 -13.44 7.77 -5.43
CA THR A 87 -14.04 7.32 -6.70
C THR A 87 -13.91 5.81 -6.92
N ARG A 88 -12.97 5.16 -6.20
CA ARG A 88 -12.73 3.72 -6.30
C ARG A 88 -12.30 3.14 -4.95
N SER A 89 -13.03 2.13 -4.48
CA SER A 89 -12.72 1.38 -3.25
C SER A 89 -13.09 -0.10 -3.43
N LEU A 90 -12.60 -0.96 -2.54
CA LEU A 90 -13.05 -2.34 -2.46
C LEU A 90 -14.44 -2.39 -1.84
N GLY A 91 -15.33 -3.21 -2.37
CA GLY A 91 -16.61 -3.59 -1.75
C GLY A 91 -17.86 -3.07 -2.41
N PRO A 92 -18.03 -1.77 -2.73
CA PRO A 92 -19.30 -1.24 -3.25
C PRO A 92 -19.78 -1.90 -4.54
N TYR A 93 -18.86 -2.30 -5.41
CA TYR A 93 -19.17 -2.94 -6.70
C TYR A 93 -18.62 -4.37 -6.76
N PRO A 94 -19.27 -5.27 -7.54
CA PRO A 94 -18.84 -6.67 -7.67
C PRO A 94 -17.41 -6.80 -8.25
N ASP A 95 -17.05 -5.89 -9.14
CA ASP A 95 -15.73 -5.84 -9.78
C ASP A 95 -15.00 -4.56 -9.43
N VAL A 96 -13.69 -4.65 -9.24
CA VAL A 96 -12.79 -3.52 -8.97
C VAL A 96 -11.55 -3.60 -9.84
N ASN A 97 -11.14 -2.45 -10.35
CA ASN A 97 -9.88 -2.31 -11.08
C ASN A 97 -8.78 -1.96 -10.09
N VAL A 98 -7.81 -2.87 -9.92
CA VAL A 98 -6.66 -2.68 -9.04
C VAL A 98 -5.53 -2.07 -9.85
N ASP A 99 -5.01 -0.93 -9.42
CA ASP A 99 -3.84 -0.33 -10.03
C ASP A 99 -2.58 -1.09 -9.57
N LEU A 100 -1.76 -1.46 -10.54
CA LEU A 100 -0.44 -2.06 -10.31
C LEU A 100 0.63 -1.07 -10.73
N GLU A 101 1.63 -0.85 -9.87
CA GLU A 101 2.72 0.10 -10.08
C GLU A 101 4.08 -0.57 -9.87
N GLY A 102 5.05 -0.19 -10.67
CA GLY A 102 6.43 -0.70 -10.62
C GLY A 102 6.76 -1.71 -11.71
N PRO A 103 7.79 -2.56 -11.54
CA PRO A 103 8.69 -2.58 -10.39
C PRO A 103 9.54 -1.30 -10.30
N PHE A 104 9.59 -0.70 -9.12
CA PHE A 104 10.49 0.42 -8.85
C PHE A 104 11.82 -0.11 -8.32
N PRO A 105 12.96 0.42 -8.76
CA PRO A 105 14.24 0.03 -8.21
C PRO A 105 14.31 0.33 -6.72
N ILE A 106 14.90 -0.58 -5.95
CA ILE A 106 15.15 -0.42 -4.51
C ILE A 106 16.66 -0.16 -4.34
N LEU A 107 17.01 0.87 -3.60
CA LEU A 107 18.40 1.17 -3.23
C LEU A 107 18.56 1.14 -1.71
N PRO A 108 19.76 0.85 -1.20
CA PRO A 108 20.07 0.99 0.21
C PRO A 108 19.77 2.41 0.70
N GLY A 109 19.10 2.52 1.83
CA GLY A 109 18.67 3.80 2.39
C GLY A 109 17.28 4.27 1.94
N ASP A 110 16.65 3.61 0.97
CA ASP A 110 15.25 3.93 0.62
C ASP A 110 14.33 3.69 1.81
N LYS A 111 13.42 4.63 2.02
CA LYS A 111 12.31 4.46 2.95
C LYS A 111 11.00 4.47 2.16
N PHE A 112 10.17 3.47 2.37
CA PHE A 112 8.82 3.42 1.82
C PHE A 112 7.84 3.73 2.95
N LEU A 113 6.95 4.69 2.71
CA LEU A 113 5.91 5.08 3.66
C LEU A 113 4.55 4.75 3.05
N LEU A 114 3.73 4.02 3.81
CA LEU A 114 2.33 3.77 3.51
C LEU A 114 1.50 4.51 4.56
N CYS A 115 0.46 5.23 4.13
CA CYS A 115 -0.39 5.95 5.06
C CYS A 115 -1.84 6.02 4.59
N SER A 116 -2.76 6.21 5.54
CA SER A 116 -4.12 6.64 5.28
C SER A 116 -4.17 8.14 4.97
N ASP A 117 -5.31 8.58 4.45
CA ASP A 117 -5.61 9.98 4.16
C ASP A 117 -5.63 10.88 5.39
N GLY A 118 -5.92 10.34 6.58
CA GLY A 118 -5.80 11.05 7.85
C GLY A 118 -4.42 11.65 8.13
N LEU A 119 -3.34 11.12 7.50
CA LEU A 119 -2.03 11.79 7.53
C LEU A 119 -1.97 12.93 6.50
N THR A 120 -2.27 12.63 5.25
CA THR A 120 -2.05 13.54 4.11
C THR A 120 -3.08 14.66 4.02
N GLY A 121 -4.16 14.57 4.79
CA GLY A 121 -5.09 15.67 5.03
C GLY A 121 -4.54 16.76 5.92
N GLU A 122 -3.61 16.41 6.83
CA GLU A 122 -3.13 17.29 7.89
C GLU A 122 -1.63 17.64 7.78
N VAL A 123 -0.83 16.80 7.12
CA VAL A 123 0.63 16.99 7.00
C VAL A 123 1.02 17.07 5.54
N GLU A 124 1.70 18.16 5.19
CA GLU A 124 2.14 18.42 3.82
C GLU A 124 3.27 17.48 3.39
N ASP A 125 3.32 17.15 2.10
CA ASP A 125 4.30 16.23 1.52
C ASP A 125 5.76 16.64 1.81
N ASP A 126 6.07 17.94 1.85
CA ASP A 126 7.42 18.45 2.14
C ASP A 126 7.82 18.26 3.61
N GLU A 127 6.86 18.31 4.52
CA GLU A 127 7.06 18.00 5.95
C GLU A 127 7.24 16.48 6.15
N ILE A 128 6.41 15.67 5.49
CA ILE A 128 6.57 14.20 5.49
C ILE A 128 7.97 13.83 4.98
N ALA A 129 8.38 14.40 3.83
CA ALA A 129 9.71 14.19 3.26
C ALA A 129 10.82 14.51 4.25
N SER A 130 10.71 15.66 4.93
CA SER A 130 11.72 16.16 5.86
C SER A 130 11.80 15.30 7.12
N LEU A 131 10.67 15.05 7.77
CA LEU A 131 10.62 14.26 9.01
C LEU A 131 11.12 12.84 8.79
N VAL A 132 10.69 12.18 7.70
CA VAL A 132 11.17 10.83 7.37
C VAL A 132 12.66 10.83 7.01
N SER A 133 13.20 11.93 6.46
CA SER A 133 14.62 12.03 6.14
C SER A 133 15.49 12.21 7.39
N TYR A 134 15.08 13.04 8.34
CA TYR A 134 15.85 13.36 9.54
C TYR A 134 15.70 12.34 10.68
N LEU A 135 14.57 11.62 10.73
CA LEU A 135 14.26 10.74 11.84
C LEU A 135 14.43 9.25 11.48
N THR A 136 14.60 8.42 12.51
CA THR A 136 14.47 6.97 12.35
C THR A 136 13.03 6.59 12.01
N PRO A 137 12.76 5.47 11.32
CA PRO A 137 11.42 5.09 10.86
C PRO A 137 10.35 5.11 11.96
N ASP A 138 10.65 4.52 13.10
CA ASP A 138 9.76 4.45 14.27
C ASP A 138 9.45 5.84 14.84
N ARG A 139 10.46 6.71 14.96
CA ARG A 139 10.26 8.10 15.41
C ARG A 139 9.48 8.91 14.38
N ALA A 140 9.81 8.78 13.10
CA ALA A 140 9.11 9.48 12.04
C ALA A 140 7.62 9.12 12.03
N ALA A 141 7.29 7.82 12.09
CA ALA A 141 5.90 7.36 12.12
C ALA A 141 5.14 7.97 13.31
N ARG A 142 5.75 7.97 14.49
CA ARG A 142 5.15 8.53 15.71
C ARG A 142 4.92 10.03 15.60
N VAL A 143 5.95 10.79 15.22
CA VAL A 143 5.88 12.26 15.10
C VAL A 143 4.86 12.69 14.04
N LEU A 144 4.77 11.97 12.93
CA LEU A 144 3.78 12.26 11.90
C LEU A 144 2.34 12.05 12.40
N VAL A 145 2.09 10.99 13.18
CA VAL A 145 0.80 10.79 13.85
C VAL A 145 0.54 11.89 14.87
N ASP A 146 1.54 12.27 15.67
CA ASP A 146 1.43 13.33 16.65
C ASP A 146 1.07 14.67 16.01
N LEU A 147 1.75 15.03 14.91
CA LEU A 147 1.49 16.27 14.16
C LEU A 147 0.09 16.29 13.55
N ALA A 148 -0.35 15.21 12.93
CA ALA A 148 -1.67 15.14 12.33
C ALA A 148 -2.76 15.27 13.42
N ASN A 149 -2.61 14.62 14.56
CA ASN A 149 -3.53 14.78 15.69
C ASN A 149 -3.55 16.20 16.25
N LEU A 150 -2.40 16.87 16.37
CA LEU A 150 -2.32 18.27 16.83
C LEU A 150 -3.00 19.26 15.87
N ARG A 151 -3.09 18.92 14.59
CA ARG A 151 -3.77 19.73 13.57
C ARG A 151 -5.26 19.44 13.44
N GLY A 152 -5.80 18.64 14.34
CA GLY A 152 -7.22 18.35 14.44
C GLY A 152 -7.54 16.86 14.41
N GLY A 153 -6.74 16.04 13.71
CA GLY A 153 -6.92 14.60 13.62
C GLY A 153 -8.37 14.18 13.29
N PRO A 154 -8.99 14.70 12.22
CA PRO A 154 -10.41 14.48 11.94
C PRO A 154 -10.71 13.03 11.57
N ASP A 155 -9.69 12.26 11.23
CA ASP A 155 -9.81 10.86 10.82
C ASP A 155 -8.73 9.98 11.46
N ASN A 156 -8.89 8.66 11.33
CA ASN A 156 -7.93 7.66 11.79
C ASN A 156 -6.62 7.75 11.00
N ILE A 157 -5.51 7.82 11.72
CA ILE A 157 -4.19 7.95 11.13
C ILE A 157 -3.45 6.63 11.25
N THR A 158 -3.10 6.05 10.11
CA THR A 158 -2.27 4.83 10.04
C THR A 158 -1.02 5.12 9.22
N ILE A 159 0.15 4.76 9.76
CA ILE A 159 1.45 4.94 9.11
C ILE A 159 2.28 3.68 9.27
N LEU A 160 2.89 3.25 8.17
CA LEU A 160 3.89 2.19 8.14
C LEU A 160 5.10 2.68 7.36
N ILE A 161 6.31 2.55 7.93
CA ILE A 161 7.55 2.90 7.25
C ILE A 161 8.44 1.67 7.15
N ALA A 162 8.78 1.27 5.92
CA ALA A 162 9.75 0.23 5.63
C ALA A 162 11.06 0.87 5.18
N HIS A 163 12.19 0.49 5.80
CA HIS A 163 13.52 1.01 5.48
C HIS A 163 14.39 -0.09 4.86
N ALA A 164 14.87 0.13 3.64
CA ALA A 164 15.78 -0.76 2.96
C ALA A 164 17.20 -0.61 3.52
N VAL A 165 17.61 -1.55 4.38
CA VAL A 165 18.92 -1.54 5.02
C VAL A 165 19.85 -2.54 4.32
N GLY A 166 21.00 -2.06 3.84
CA GLY A 166 22.03 -2.86 3.21
C GLY A 166 21.72 -3.27 1.76
N ASP A 167 22.71 -3.86 1.09
CA ASP A 167 22.70 -4.10 -0.36
C ASP A 167 21.88 -5.31 -0.80
N LYS A 168 21.46 -6.16 0.12
CA LYS A 168 20.74 -7.41 -0.22
C LYS A 168 19.40 -7.21 -0.89
N LEU A 169 18.78 -6.04 -0.68
CA LEU A 169 17.51 -5.65 -1.30
C LEU A 169 17.68 -4.73 -2.51
N ALA A 170 18.93 -4.36 -2.86
CA ALA A 170 19.19 -3.53 -4.03
C ALA A 170 18.74 -4.22 -5.31
N THR A 171 17.94 -3.50 -6.12
CA THR A 171 17.39 -4.01 -7.38
C THR A 171 17.45 -2.93 -8.46
N THR A 172 17.46 -3.36 -9.73
CA THR A 172 17.45 -2.44 -10.88
C THR A 172 16.07 -1.90 -11.22
N GLY A 173 15.01 -2.54 -10.73
CA GLY A 173 13.64 -2.24 -11.15
C GLY A 173 13.31 -2.76 -12.55
N GLU A 174 14.18 -3.61 -13.10
CA GLU A 174 13.98 -4.24 -14.39
C GLU A 174 13.68 -5.72 -14.23
N TYR A 175 12.79 -6.23 -15.04
CA TYR A 175 12.43 -7.62 -15.07
C TYR A 175 12.24 -8.07 -16.52
N ASP A 176 13.02 -9.06 -16.94
CA ASP A 176 13.09 -9.54 -18.31
C ASP A 176 11.87 -10.39 -18.74
N LYS A 177 11.01 -10.75 -17.78
CA LYS A 177 9.84 -11.59 -18.02
C LYS A 177 8.56 -10.85 -17.64
N PRO A 178 7.44 -11.08 -18.35
CA PRO A 178 6.16 -10.52 -17.96
C PRO A 178 5.81 -10.98 -16.55
N LEU A 179 5.37 -10.03 -15.70
CA LEU A 179 4.91 -10.33 -14.35
C LEU A 179 3.57 -11.07 -14.44
N THR A 180 3.52 -12.27 -13.87
CA THR A 180 2.28 -13.07 -13.78
C THR A 180 1.69 -12.91 -12.38
N VAL A 181 0.42 -12.51 -12.31
CA VAL A 181 -0.33 -12.40 -11.06
C VAL A 181 -1.42 -13.47 -11.05
N GLY A 182 -1.50 -14.24 -9.97
CA GLY A 182 -2.59 -15.18 -9.75
C GLY A 182 -2.32 -16.64 -10.14
N GLY A 183 -1.08 -17.04 -10.22
CA GLY A 183 -0.72 -18.46 -10.22
C GLY A 183 -0.91 -19.03 -8.82
N VAL A 184 -2.12 -19.46 -8.45
CA VAL A 184 -2.22 -20.46 -7.39
C VAL A 184 -1.38 -21.63 -7.92
N ASN A 185 -0.36 -22.06 -7.16
CA ASN A 185 0.32 -23.34 -7.38
C ASN A 185 -0.72 -24.46 -7.16
N SER A 186 -1.66 -24.57 -8.07
CA SER A 186 -2.44 -25.78 -8.26
C SER A 186 -1.40 -26.79 -8.67
N SER A 187 -1.08 -27.71 -7.76
CA SER A 187 -0.20 -28.85 -8.02
C SER A 187 -0.50 -29.33 -9.44
N ARG A 188 0.48 -29.18 -10.36
CA ARG A 188 0.34 -29.62 -11.76
C ARG A 188 0.15 -31.13 -11.86
N ASN A 189 0.39 -31.85 -10.77
CA ASN A 189 0.18 -33.28 -10.72
C ASN A 189 -1.32 -33.57 -10.48
N PRO A 190 -1.99 -34.21 -11.46
CA PRO A 190 -3.28 -34.80 -11.20
C PRO A 190 -3.10 -35.77 -10.04
N GLY A 191 -3.92 -35.62 -8.98
CA GLY A 191 -3.74 -36.40 -7.76
C GLY A 191 -3.73 -37.92 -8.06
N VAL A 192 -3.12 -38.71 -7.19
CA VAL A 192 -3.02 -40.19 -7.28
C VAL A 192 -4.35 -40.82 -7.66
N VAL A 193 -5.47 -40.29 -7.15
CA VAL A 193 -6.84 -40.73 -7.46
C VAL A 193 -7.14 -40.63 -8.96
N ALA A 194 -6.75 -39.57 -9.66
CA ALA A 194 -7.02 -39.39 -11.09
C ALA A 194 -6.25 -40.42 -11.93
N TYR A 195 -5.01 -40.73 -11.59
CA TYR A 195 -4.23 -41.77 -12.25
C TYR A 195 -4.75 -43.15 -11.96
N SER A 196 -5.20 -43.43 -10.72
CA SER A 196 -5.80 -44.72 -10.35
C SER A 196 -7.11 -44.95 -11.09
N CYS A 197 -7.98 -43.95 -11.17
CA CYS A 197 -9.24 -44.02 -11.93
C CYS A 197 -8.97 -44.22 -13.43
N LEU A 198 -8.00 -43.54 -14.00
CA LEU A 198 -7.60 -43.73 -15.41
C LEU A 198 -7.09 -45.15 -15.67
N GLY A 199 -6.23 -45.66 -14.81
CA GLY A 199 -5.72 -47.02 -14.91
C GLY A 199 -6.84 -48.06 -14.81
N ALA A 200 -7.76 -47.92 -13.84
CA ALA A 200 -8.88 -48.86 -13.65
C ALA A 200 -9.86 -48.83 -14.83
N THR A 201 -10.19 -47.67 -15.39
CA THR A 201 -11.13 -47.56 -16.52
C THR A 201 -10.54 -48.11 -17.82
N LEU A 202 -9.23 -47.88 -18.07
CA LEU A 202 -8.54 -48.45 -19.23
C LEU A 202 -8.43 -49.96 -19.15
N LEU A 203 -7.98 -50.50 -18.00
CA LEU A 203 -7.86 -51.95 -17.78
C LEU A 203 -9.25 -52.63 -17.88
N GLY A 204 -10.27 -52.09 -17.23
CA GLY A 204 -11.60 -52.59 -17.28
C GLY A 204 -12.18 -52.61 -18.70
N GLY A 205 -11.96 -51.50 -19.46
CA GLY A 205 -12.39 -51.40 -20.85
C GLY A 205 -11.74 -52.45 -21.78
N ILE A 206 -10.41 -52.67 -21.59
CA ILE A 206 -9.66 -53.67 -22.35
C ILE A 206 -10.14 -55.10 -22.03
N ILE A 207 -10.30 -55.45 -20.74
CA ILE A 207 -10.77 -56.75 -20.30
C ILE A 207 -12.19 -57.06 -20.86
N CYS A 208 -13.13 -56.09 -20.73
CA CYS A 208 -14.47 -56.26 -21.25
C CYS A 208 -14.51 -56.38 -22.78
N SER A 209 -13.61 -55.70 -23.47
CA SER A 209 -13.45 -55.83 -24.93
C SER A 209 -12.99 -57.23 -25.33
N LEU A 210 -11.98 -57.79 -24.62
CA LEU A 210 -11.48 -59.16 -24.86
C LEU A 210 -12.53 -60.25 -24.54
N MET A 211 -13.40 -59.99 -23.57
CA MET A 211 -14.52 -60.88 -23.22
C MET A 211 -15.72 -60.73 -24.15
N GLY A 212 -15.68 -59.91 -25.19
CA GLY A 212 -16.76 -59.69 -26.13
C GLY A 212 -17.94 -58.85 -25.61
N SER A 213 -17.78 -58.24 -24.41
CA SER A 213 -18.84 -57.43 -23.75
C SER A 213 -18.74 -55.98 -24.16
N TRP A 214 -18.93 -55.69 -25.46
CA TRP A 214 -18.72 -54.36 -26.06
C TRP A 214 -19.63 -53.26 -25.46
N TRP A 215 -20.79 -53.59 -24.98
CA TRP A 215 -21.75 -52.68 -24.38
C TRP A 215 -21.27 -52.12 -23.02
N ILE A 216 -20.32 -52.78 -22.34
CA ILE A 216 -19.65 -52.27 -21.13
C ILE A 216 -18.29 -51.63 -21.50
N ALA A 217 -17.58 -52.21 -22.46
CA ALA A 217 -16.26 -51.74 -22.88
C ALA A 217 -16.29 -50.32 -23.43
N ILE A 218 -17.28 -49.98 -24.28
CA ILE A 218 -17.39 -48.66 -24.92
C ILE A 218 -17.57 -47.54 -23.90
N PRO A 219 -18.51 -47.58 -22.92
CA PRO A 219 -18.65 -46.57 -21.89
C PRO A 219 -17.35 -46.38 -21.06
N LEU A 220 -16.67 -47.46 -20.67
CA LEU A 220 -15.43 -47.36 -19.90
C LEU A 220 -14.31 -46.71 -20.68
N LEU A 221 -14.17 -46.97 -21.97
CA LEU A 221 -13.18 -46.32 -22.83
C LEU A 221 -13.49 -44.84 -23.07
N ILE A 222 -14.76 -44.45 -23.14
CA ILE A 222 -15.18 -43.04 -23.20
C ILE A 222 -14.79 -42.31 -21.91
N VAL A 223 -15.06 -42.90 -20.75
CA VAL A 223 -14.65 -42.35 -19.46
C VAL A 223 -13.12 -42.19 -19.38
N ALA A 224 -12.37 -43.20 -19.84
CA ALA A 224 -10.93 -43.14 -19.89
C ALA A 224 -10.42 -42.02 -20.80
N ALA A 225 -11.04 -41.82 -21.98
CA ALA A 225 -10.68 -40.70 -22.88
C ALA A 225 -10.95 -39.34 -22.24
N VAL A 226 -12.05 -39.17 -21.51
CA VAL A 226 -12.34 -37.92 -20.76
C VAL A 226 -11.31 -37.70 -19.66
N LEU A 227 -10.93 -38.74 -18.91
CA LEU A 227 -9.90 -38.66 -17.88
C LEU A 227 -8.50 -38.33 -18.46
N ILE A 228 -8.16 -38.88 -19.63
CA ILE A 228 -6.94 -38.54 -20.36
C ILE A 228 -6.95 -37.06 -20.72
N GLY A 229 -8.07 -36.54 -21.26
CA GLY A 229 -8.23 -35.11 -21.57
C GLY A 229 -8.08 -34.23 -20.33
N PHE A 230 -8.68 -34.62 -19.21
CA PHE A 230 -8.53 -33.91 -17.93
C PHE A 230 -7.09 -33.92 -17.40
N VAL A 231 -6.42 -35.07 -17.44
CA VAL A 231 -5.01 -35.19 -17.03
C VAL A 231 -4.13 -34.38 -17.95
N ALA A 232 -4.33 -34.42 -19.27
CA ALA A 232 -3.59 -33.64 -20.23
C ALA A 232 -3.79 -32.13 -20.01
N MET A 233 -5.02 -31.69 -19.77
CA MET A 233 -5.33 -30.30 -19.46
C MET A 233 -4.65 -29.82 -18.17
N LYS A 234 -4.57 -30.66 -17.14
CA LYS A 234 -3.84 -30.39 -15.90
C LYS A 234 -2.33 -30.32 -16.11
N LEU A 235 -1.77 -31.21 -16.92
CA LEU A 235 -0.32 -31.25 -17.20
C LEU A 235 0.13 -30.11 -18.12
N THR A 236 -0.70 -29.73 -19.09
CA THR A 236 -0.36 -28.65 -20.04
C THR A 236 -0.62 -27.26 -19.46
N GLY A 237 -1.30 -27.16 -18.30
CA GLY A 237 -1.65 -25.87 -17.72
C GLY A 237 -2.77 -25.13 -18.46
N ALA A 238 -3.41 -25.76 -19.43
CA ALA A 238 -4.47 -25.15 -20.27
C ALA A 238 -5.73 -24.72 -19.52
N GLY A 239 -5.80 -24.98 -18.19
CA GLY A 239 -6.91 -24.55 -17.32
C GLY A 239 -6.47 -23.68 -16.15
N SER A 240 -5.18 -23.45 -15.94
CA SER A 240 -4.69 -22.52 -14.94
C SER A 240 -4.64 -21.12 -15.59
N GLY A 241 -5.61 -20.29 -15.30
CA GLY A 241 -5.63 -18.91 -15.73
C GLY A 241 -4.48 -18.13 -15.08
N GLU A 242 -3.24 -18.39 -15.47
CA GLU A 242 -2.17 -17.42 -15.34
C GLU A 242 -2.59 -16.21 -16.18
N LYS A 243 -3.23 -15.25 -15.56
CA LYS A 243 -3.42 -13.96 -16.19
C LYS A 243 -2.05 -13.30 -16.26
N VAL A 244 -1.44 -13.35 -17.44
CA VAL A 244 -0.33 -12.46 -17.79
C VAL A 244 -0.88 -11.04 -17.65
N VAL A 245 -0.46 -10.33 -16.62
CA VAL A 245 -0.84 -8.93 -16.42
C VAL A 245 0.08 -8.09 -17.30
N GLY A 246 -0.23 -8.06 -18.59
CA GLY A 246 0.40 -7.23 -19.61
C GLY A 246 1.73 -7.75 -20.16
N ASP A 247 1.97 -7.49 -21.43
CA ASP A 247 3.24 -7.75 -22.17
C ASP A 247 4.41 -6.87 -21.68
N LYS A 248 4.20 -6.05 -20.63
CA LYS A 248 5.17 -5.06 -20.20
C LYS A 248 5.89 -5.52 -18.92
N ALA A 249 7.20 -5.40 -18.94
CA ALA A 249 8.06 -5.60 -17.77
C ALA A 249 7.85 -4.52 -16.68
N LYS A 250 7.01 -3.52 -16.93
CA LYS A 250 6.74 -2.41 -16.02
C LYS A 250 5.25 -2.06 -16.01
N PHE A 251 4.70 -1.83 -14.80
CA PHE A 251 3.31 -1.42 -14.57
C PHE A 251 3.22 0.06 -14.22
N GLY A 252 2.05 0.64 -14.50
CA GLY A 252 1.67 1.97 -14.06
C GLY A 252 2.47 3.11 -14.67
N ARG A 253 2.33 4.29 -14.06
CA ARG A 253 2.97 5.54 -14.51
C ARG A 253 3.77 6.22 -13.41
N GLY A 254 3.70 5.71 -12.17
CA GLY A 254 4.37 6.29 -11.02
C GLY A 254 5.88 6.53 -11.22
N PRO A 255 6.48 7.46 -10.50
CA PRO A 255 5.86 8.29 -9.46
C PRO A 255 4.98 9.41 -10.04
N TYR A 256 3.88 9.71 -9.35
CA TYR A 256 2.88 10.70 -9.77
C TYR A 256 3.22 12.12 -9.31
N THR A 257 3.80 12.24 -8.11
CA THR A 257 4.32 13.50 -7.59
C THR A 257 5.75 13.34 -7.09
N ARG A 258 6.47 14.46 -7.03
CA ARG A 258 7.81 14.53 -6.44
C ARG A 258 7.92 15.80 -5.63
N THR A 259 8.27 15.66 -4.37
CA THR A 259 8.41 16.78 -3.43
C THR A 259 9.79 16.72 -2.75
N ASP A 260 10.52 17.79 -2.79
CA ASP A 260 11.80 17.88 -2.07
C ASP A 260 11.54 18.17 -0.59
N ALA A 261 12.29 17.52 0.30
CA ALA A 261 12.30 17.86 1.70
C ALA A 261 12.76 19.32 1.87
N VAL A 262 12.11 20.03 2.76
CA VAL A 262 12.59 21.37 3.14
C VAL A 262 13.88 21.27 3.98
N SER A 263 14.70 22.29 3.93
CA SER A 263 15.89 22.34 4.79
C SER A 263 15.49 22.26 6.27
N GLY A 264 16.36 21.68 7.09
CA GLY A 264 16.08 21.55 8.52
C GLY A 264 15.78 22.90 9.18
N SER A 265 16.44 23.98 8.76
CA SER A 265 16.17 25.32 9.25
C SER A 265 14.74 25.79 8.92
N LYS A 266 14.23 25.55 7.70
CA LYS A 266 12.83 25.87 7.35
C LYS A 266 11.83 24.98 8.10
N LEU A 267 12.14 23.69 8.25
CA LEU A 267 11.32 22.80 9.05
C LEU A 267 11.26 23.26 10.49
N MET A 268 12.40 23.64 11.09
CA MET A 268 12.46 24.14 12.47
C MET A 268 11.59 25.37 12.70
N VAL A 269 11.51 26.31 11.75
CA VAL A 269 10.63 27.48 11.86
C VAL A 269 9.16 27.04 11.99
N ARG A 270 8.72 26.06 11.18
CA ARG A 270 7.34 25.52 11.29
C ARG A 270 7.12 24.80 12.63
N LEU A 271 8.07 23.97 13.04
CA LEU A 271 8.00 23.24 14.30
C LEU A 271 8.03 24.17 15.52
N GLU A 272 8.82 25.24 15.49
CA GLU A 272 8.86 26.26 16.54
C GLU A 272 7.50 26.95 16.71
N SER A 273 6.81 27.27 15.62
CA SER A 273 5.46 27.84 15.68
C SER A 273 4.48 26.90 16.40
N ILE A 274 4.53 25.61 16.10
CA ILE A 274 3.73 24.58 16.80
C ILE A 274 4.11 24.54 18.30
N GLY A 275 5.41 24.55 18.61
CA GLY A 275 5.90 24.53 19.98
C GLY A 275 5.43 25.71 20.82
N GLU A 276 5.38 26.92 20.23
CA GLU A 276 4.86 28.11 20.95
C GLU A 276 3.33 28.01 21.17
N GLN A 277 2.58 27.50 20.20
CA GLN A 277 1.14 27.25 20.34
C GLN A 277 0.84 26.25 21.47
N LEU A 278 1.58 25.14 21.53
CA LEU A 278 1.43 24.13 22.59
C LEU A 278 1.74 24.70 23.98
N ARG A 279 2.76 25.57 24.08
CA ARG A 279 3.09 26.27 25.32
C ARG A 279 2.00 27.24 25.75
N ALA A 280 1.41 27.97 24.82
CA ALA A 280 0.31 28.87 25.09
C ALA A 280 -0.90 28.11 25.64
N ALA A 281 -1.38 27.07 24.94
CA ALA A 281 -2.48 26.23 25.36
C ALA A 281 -2.27 25.59 26.74
N ALA A 282 -1.07 25.08 27.02
CA ALA A 282 -0.77 24.52 28.32
C ALA A 282 -0.74 25.57 29.46
N ARG A 283 -0.29 26.80 29.20
CA ARG A 283 -0.29 27.89 30.19
C ARG A 283 -1.69 28.41 30.49
N GLU A 284 -2.57 28.40 29.52
CA GLU A 284 -3.97 28.80 29.64
C GLU A 284 -4.80 27.73 30.39
N GLY A 285 -4.18 26.59 30.72
CA GLY A 285 -4.83 25.51 31.46
C GLY A 285 -5.75 24.65 30.59
N GLU A 286 -5.70 24.81 29.28
CA GLU A 286 -6.47 24.02 28.31
C GLU A 286 -5.98 22.56 28.23
N LEU A 287 -4.70 22.31 28.56
CA LEU A 287 -4.09 21.00 28.49
C LEU A 287 -3.35 20.65 29.81
N PRO A 288 -3.66 19.49 30.43
CA PRO A 288 -3.08 19.09 31.72
C PRO A 288 -1.71 18.42 31.54
N VAL A 289 -0.71 19.15 31.02
CA VAL A 289 0.63 18.61 30.72
C VAL A 289 1.73 19.36 31.49
N ASP A 290 2.78 18.62 31.90
CA ASP A 290 4.00 19.21 32.43
C ASP A 290 4.91 19.66 31.26
N LEU A 291 5.13 20.97 31.17
CA LEU A 291 5.97 21.57 30.14
C LEU A 291 7.47 21.39 30.39
N ALA A 292 7.94 21.01 31.58
CA ALA A 292 9.35 21.00 31.91
C ALA A 292 10.21 20.13 30.96
N GLY A 293 9.70 18.93 30.63
CA GLY A 293 10.35 18.03 29.69
C GLY A 293 10.36 18.57 28.24
N PHE A 294 9.25 19.15 27.81
CA PHE A 294 9.13 19.77 26.51
C PHE A 294 10.05 21.00 26.37
N ASP A 295 10.05 21.90 27.36
CA ASP A 295 10.86 23.11 27.38
C ASP A 295 12.36 22.82 27.31
N LYS A 296 12.81 21.78 28.03
CA LYS A 296 14.20 21.32 27.95
C LYS A 296 14.58 20.83 26.56
N SER A 297 13.72 20.04 25.93
CA SER A 297 13.96 19.51 24.58
C SER A 297 13.88 20.61 23.52
N PHE A 298 12.94 21.54 23.66
CA PHE A 298 12.76 22.68 22.80
C PHE A 298 13.95 23.66 22.87
N SER A 299 14.50 23.90 24.07
CA SER A 299 15.70 24.70 24.25
C SER A 299 16.93 24.08 23.57
N LYS A 300 17.10 22.75 23.69
CA LYS A 300 18.16 22.02 22.99
C LYS A 300 17.99 22.08 21.47
N ALA A 301 16.76 21.96 20.99
CA ALA A 301 16.46 22.09 19.55
C ALA A 301 16.86 23.46 19.02
N LYS A 302 16.53 24.56 19.74
CA LYS A 302 16.94 25.93 19.38
C LYS A 302 18.45 26.11 19.40
N GLN A 303 19.15 25.54 20.38
CA GLN A 303 20.61 25.59 20.45
C GLN A 303 21.26 24.86 19.27
N ALA A 304 20.77 23.68 18.93
CA ALA A 304 21.28 22.93 17.77
C ALA A 304 21.00 23.65 16.45
N ALA A 305 19.82 24.23 16.28
CA ALA A 305 19.48 25.04 15.11
C ALA A 305 20.40 26.27 14.97
N ALA A 306 20.67 26.97 16.06
CA ALA A 306 21.60 28.13 16.09
C ALA A 306 23.04 27.72 15.75
N ALA A 307 23.43 26.49 16.06
CA ALA A 307 24.73 25.92 15.68
C ALA A 307 24.77 25.37 14.23
N GLY A 308 23.69 25.42 13.49
CA GLY A 308 23.59 24.89 12.13
C GLY A 308 23.45 23.35 12.08
N ASP A 309 23.16 22.70 13.20
CA ASP A 309 22.94 21.25 13.27
C ASP A 309 21.45 20.93 13.15
N ASP A 310 20.97 20.99 11.90
CA ASP A 310 19.58 20.77 11.56
C ASP A 310 19.07 19.37 12.02
N SER A 311 19.92 18.36 11.92
CA SER A 311 19.53 16.99 12.29
C SER A 311 19.24 16.87 13.78
N ASN A 312 20.15 17.37 14.63
CA ASN A 312 19.94 17.36 16.07
C ASN A 312 18.80 18.30 16.50
N ALA A 313 18.64 19.44 15.83
CA ALA A 313 17.55 20.36 16.09
C ALA A 313 16.19 19.68 15.91
N VAL A 314 15.96 19.05 14.76
CA VAL A 314 14.72 18.30 14.47
C VAL A 314 14.53 17.14 15.44
N ASN A 315 15.59 16.36 15.70
CA ASN A 315 15.52 15.23 16.62
C ASN A 315 15.14 15.64 18.05
N HIS A 316 15.72 16.73 18.58
CA HIS A 316 15.39 17.24 19.90
C HIS A 316 13.97 17.78 20.00
N PHE A 317 13.52 18.53 19.00
CA PHE A 317 12.15 19.02 18.96
C PHE A 317 11.15 17.86 18.95
N CYS A 318 11.31 16.92 18.01
CA CYS A 318 10.41 15.79 17.85
C CYS A 318 10.38 14.87 19.07
N ALA A 319 11.51 14.71 19.78
CA ALA A 319 11.53 13.97 21.05
C ALA A 319 10.73 14.68 22.14
N GLY A 320 10.80 16.01 22.20
CA GLY A 320 9.99 16.83 23.13
C GLY A 320 8.50 16.74 22.78
N LEU A 321 8.17 16.83 21.49
CA LEU A 321 6.79 16.72 21.01
C LEU A 321 6.17 15.38 21.36
N SER A 322 6.86 14.26 21.07
CA SER A 322 6.34 12.93 21.39
C SER A 322 6.14 12.74 22.89
N ASN A 323 7.04 13.25 23.73
CA ASN A 323 6.86 13.19 25.19
C ASN A 323 5.66 14.02 25.67
N TYR A 324 5.43 15.19 25.06
CA TYR A 324 4.26 16.01 25.32
C TYR A 324 2.96 15.28 24.95
N MET A 325 2.91 14.68 23.76
CA MET A 325 1.76 13.93 23.27
C MET A 325 1.49 12.66 24.10
N ASP A 326 2.53 12.03 24.67
CA ASP A 326 2.35 10.90 25.58
C ASP A 326 1.61 11.27 26.86
N GLN A 327 1.88 12.45 27.40
CA GLN A 327 1.15 12.95 28.55
C GLN A 327 -0.34 13.22 28.26
N LEU A 328 -0.69 13.56 27.02
CA LEU A 328 -2.09 13.75 26.61
C LEU A 328 -2.84 12.43 26.38
N ARG A 329 -2.10 11.35 26.08
CA ARG A 329 -2.68 10.03 25.87
C ARG A 329 -2.92 9.25 27.18
N GLY A 330 -2.23 9.65 28.24
CA GLY A 330 -2.31 9.20 29.62
C GLY A 330 -2.48 8.26 30.19
#